data_dce4a65a5921a59204f0e9291db18ea8
#
_entry.id   dce4a65a5921a59204f0e9291db18ea8
#
_cell.length_a   1.000
_cell.length_b   1.000
_cell.length_c   1.000
_cell.angle_alpha   90.00
_cell.angle_beta   90.00
_cell.angle_gamma   90.00
#
_symmetry.space_group_name_H-M   'P 1'
#
loop_
_entity.id
_entity.type
_entity.pdbx_description
1 polymer ?
#
loop_
_entity_poly.entity_id
_entity_poly.type
_entity_poly.pdbx_seq_one_letter_code
_entity_poly.pdbx_strand_id
1 'polypeptide(L)'
;LQGVGLIPRYTRAEIGRVWSDANKYARWLDVEIAATETLAEAGQVPKEAAATIRAKAKADPARINEIESRVKHDVIAFTMAVGETIGDPAAARWLHYGLTSNDVVDTAQALLVRDASHLIEKNLVIFGEILDVRAHEFRNTPQIGRTHGIHAEPITFGLKIANWFAENQRNIRRFRDAATQMAVGKISGAVGNASHLGPEIEEKICKRLGLKVVPVASQVIQRDRHAHYVSTLALIAATLEKIALEIRHLQRTEVGEAEEPFGHDQRGSSAMPHKRNPVTCEQVCGLARVVRSNMLAAYENVGLWHERDISHSSVERIILPDSTILIDYMLAKMTTVVGEMRVFPQRMMRNLELTRGLIYSGQLLQDLVEKGMPRDDAYKALQEDAMAAWESDTSFRDRVANDARITKYLDAAALDYTFDLQRQLRYVDAIFARVFGAHPADEKSVGHKA
;
A
#
# COMPACT_ATOMS: atom_id res chain seq x y z
N LEU A 1 -25.29 -2.04 10.84
CA LEU A 1 -24.00 -2.50 10.31
C LEU A 1 -23.89 -4.04 10.41
N GLN A 2 -24.87 -4.78 9.90
CA GLN A 2 -24.80 -6.23 9.71
C GLN A 2 -24.57 -6.47 8.23
N GLY A 3 -23.52 -7.21 7.86
CA GLY A 3 -23.29 -7.67 6.49
C GLY A 3 -22.05 -7.13 5.78
N VAL A 4 -20.99 -6.77 6.49
CA VAL A 4 -19.70 -6.40 5.87
C VAL A 4 -18.69 -7.52 6.11
N GLY A 5 -18.03 -8.00 5.07
CA GLY A 5 -17.17 -9.19 5.08
C GLY A 5 -16.14 -9.24 6.21
N LEU A 6 -15.33 -8.20 6.40
CA LEU A 6 -14.33 -8.16 7.47
C LEU A 6 -14.92 -7.71 8.81
N ILE A 7 -14.26 -8.13 9.91
CA ILE A 7 -14.71 -7.75 11.27
C ILE A 7 -14.70 -6.22 11.47
N PRO A 8 -15.66 -5.67 12.24
CA PRO A 8 -15.81 -4.22 12.43
C PRO A 8 -14.54 -3.53 12.97
N ARG A 9 -13.71 -4.26 13.73
CA ARG A 9 -12.47 -3.75 14.33
C ARG A 9 -11.50 -3.19 13.30
N TYR A 10 -11.45 -3.75 12.10
CA TYR A 10 -10.51 -3.35 11.04
C TYR A 10 -11.19 -2.66 9.86
N THR A 11 -12.50 -2.37 9.98
CA THR A 11 -13.29 -1.74 8.93
C THR A 11 -13.51 -0.26 9.25
N ARG A 12 -12.90 0.64 8.48
CA ARG A 12 -13.19 2.08 8.57
C ARG A 12 -14.53 2.39 7.89
N ALA A 13 -15.21 3.42 8.37
CA ALA A 13 -16.59 3.71 7.95
C ALA A 13 -16.75 3.94 6.44
N GLU A 14 -15.81 4.64 5.80
CA GLU A 14 -15.90 4.98 4.37
C GLU A 14 -15.78 3.73 3.48
N ILE A 15 -14.74 2.94 3.68
CA ILE A 15 -14.54 1.71 2.90
C ILE A 15 -15.60 0.65 3.22
N GLY A 16 -16.08 0.58 4.48
CA GLY A 16 -17.17 -0.29 4.88
C GLY A 16 -18.49 0.02 4.17
N ARG A 17 -18.77 1.30 3.89
CA ARG A 17 -19.94 1.69 3.08
C ARG A 17 -19.83 1.20 1.64
N VAL A 18 -18.63 1.25 1.04
CA VAL A 18 -18.41 0.76 -0.33
C VAL A 18 -18.83 -0.71 -0.48
N TRP A 19 -18.49 -1.56 0.49
CA TRP A 19 -18.74 -2.99 0.44
C TRP A 19 -20.03 -3.44 1.14
N SER A 20 -20.88 -2.50 1.59
CA SER A 20 -22.18 -2.83 2.17
C SER A 20 -23.13 -3.44 1.13
N ASP A 21 -24.02 -4.34 1.55
CA ASP A 21 -25.05 -4.91 0.67
C ASP A 21 -25.91 -3.83 0.03
N ALA A 22 -26.25 -2.78 0.78
CA ALA A 22 -27.00 -1.64 0.25
C ALA A 22 -26.26 -0.98 -0.94
N ASN A 23 -24.96 -0.74 -0.85
CA ASN A 23 -24.19 -0.16 -1.95
C ASN A 23 -23.97 -1.17 -3.08
N LYS A 24 -23.72 -2.46 -2.79
CA LYS A 24 -23.61 -3.51 -3.79
C LYS A 24 -24.83 -3.55 -4.70
N TYR A 25 -26.02 -3.63 -4.11
CA TYR A 25 -27.25 -3.67 -4.90
C TYR A 25 -27.60 -2.33 -5.54
N ALA A 26 -27.19 -1.21 -4.98
CA ALA A 26 -27.29 0.09 -5.65
C ALA A 26 -26.42 0.11 -6.92
N ARG A 27 -25.19 -0.43 -6.91
CA ARG A 27 -24.35 -0.54 -8.12
C ARG A 27 -24.93 -1.50 -9.15
N TRP A 28 -25.55 -2.60 -8.73
CA TRP A 28 -26.31 -3.48 -9.66
C TRP A 28 -27.45 -2.72 -10.34
N LEU A 29 -28.19 -1.94 -9.56
CA LEU A 29 -29.28 -1.11 -10.09
C LEU A 29 -28.77 -0.02 -11.04
N ASP A 30 -27.61 0.59 -10.76
CA ASP A 30 -26.98 1.56 -11.66
C ASP A 30 -26.71 0.94 -13.04
N VAL A 31 -26.25 -0.31 -13.10
CA VAL A 31 -26.01 -1.04 -14.36
C VAL A 31 -27.33 -1.31 -15.09
N GLU A 32 -28.35 -1.80 -14.39
CA GLU A 32 -29.68 -2.07 -15.00
C GLU A 32 -30.34 -0.81 -15.56
N ILE A 33 -30.27 0.29 -14.82
CA ILE A 33 -30.81 1.57 -15.25
C ILE A 33 -30.03 2.11 -16.46
N ALA A 34 -28.70 2.04 -16.42
CA ALA A 34 -27.86 2.47 -17.54
C ALA A 34 -28.15 1.67 -18.80
N ALA A 35 -28.37 0.35 -18.68
CA ALA A 35 -28.75 -0.53 -19.78
C ALA A 35 -30.12 -0.17 -20.32
N THR A 36 -31.15 -0.07 -19.48
CA THR A 36 -32.51 0.22 -19.87
C THR A 36 -32.64 1.58 -20.57
N GLU A 37 -31.97 2.62 -20.05
CA GLU A 37 -31.97 3.96 -20.67
C GLU A 37 -31.26 3.95 -22.03
N THR A 38 -30.12 3.26 -22.15
CA THR A 38 -29.38 3.16 -23.41
C THR A 38 -30.21 2.42 -24.48
N LEU A 39 -30.91 1.36 -24.10
CA LEU A 39 -31.81 0.63 -24.97
C LEU A 39 -33.01 1.47 -25.37
N ALA A 40 -33.52 2.32 -24.49
CA ALA A 40 -34.61 3.25 -24.86
C ALA A 40 -34.15 4.35 -25.85
N GLU A 41 -32.93 4.84 -25.71
CA GLU A 41 -32.31 5.75 -26.69
C GLU A 41 -32.10 5.09 -28.04
N ALA A 42 -31.81 3.77 -28.05
CA ALA A 42 -31.71 2.97 -29.28
C ALA A 42 -33.05 2.50 -29.86
N GLY A 43 -34.18 2.84 -29.21
CA GLY A 43 -35.52 2.46 -29.65
C GLY A 43 -35.89 0.99 -29.41
N GLN A 44 -35.10 0.25 -28.62
CA GLN A 44 -35.35 -1.17 -28.32
C GLN A 44 -36.23 -1.34 -27.07
N VAL A 45 -36.30 -0.34 -26.19
CA VAL A 45 -37.15 -0.28 -25.01
C VAL A 45 -38.03 0.97 -25.11
N PRO A 46 -39.32 0.92 -24.72
CA PRO A 46 -40.15 2.12 -24.67
C PRO A 46 -39.57 3.18 -23.70
N LYS A 47 -39.54 4.44 -24.12
CA LYS A 47 -38.98 5.54 -23.32
C LYS A 47 -39.70 5.71 -21.97
N GLU A 48 -41.01 5.50 -21.97
CA GLU A 48 -41.89 5.58 -20.81
C GLU A 48 -41.56 4.47 -19.80
N ALA A 49 -41.19 3.28 -20.27
CA ALA A 49 -40.79 2.18 -19.42
C ALA A 49 -39.42 2.48 -18.75
N ALA A 50 -38.46 2.98 -19.50
CA ALA A 50 -37.16 3.38 -18.96
C ALA A 50 -37.31 4.52 -17.92
N ALA A 51 -38.13 5.52 -18.20
CA ALA A 51 -38.42 6.61 -17.26
C ALA A 51 -39.07 6.09 -15.96
N THR A 52 -40.02 5.15 -16.08
CA THR A 52 -40.69 4.53 -14.92
C THR A 52 -39.72 3.72 -14.10
N ILE A 53 -38.84 2.90 -14.73
CA ILE A 53 -37.79 2.14 -14.04
C ILE A 53 -36.85 3.10 -13.29
N ARG A 54 -36.32 4.14 -13.97
CA ARG A 54 -35.46 5.16 -13.34
C ARG A 54 -36.10 5.81 -12.10
N ALA A 55 -37.39 6.14 -12.17
CA ALA A 55 -38.09 6.85 -11.11
C ALA A 55 -38.44 5.98 -9.92
N LYS A 56 -38.79 4.71 -10.14
CA LYS A 56 -39.40 3.85 -9.13
C LYS A 56 -38.52 2.71 -8.63
N ALA A 57 -37.57 2.24 -9.45
CA ALA A 57 -36.74 1.08 -9.09
C ALA A 57 -35.92 1.36 -7.82
N LYS A 58 -36.00 0.45 -6.86
CA LYS A 58 -35.24 0.47 -5.59
C LYS A 58 -34.73 -0.92 -5.28
N ALA A 59 -33.53 -1.01 -4.76
CA ALA A 59 -32.93 -2.24 -4.29
C ALA A 59 -33.00 -2.29 -2.76
N ASP A 60 -33.79 -3.22 -2.24
CA ASP A 60 -33.88 -3.49 -0.80
C ASP A 60 -33.14 -4.79 -0.48
N PRO A 61 -31.97 -4.73 0.20
CA PRO A 61 -31.18 -5.90 0.54
C PRO A 61 -31.96 -6.96 1.33
N ALA A 62 -32.84 -6.55 2.25
CA ALA A 62 -33.61 -7.49 3.06
C ALA A 62 -34.58 -8.29 2.18
N ARG A 63 -35.30 -7.62 1.28
CA ARG A 63 -36.23 -8.28 0.36
C ARG A 63 -35.50 -9.15 -0.67
N ILE A 64 -34.34 -8.70 -1.18
CA ILE A 64 -33.51 -9.50 -2.09
C ILE A 64 -33.09 -10.80 -1.41
N ASN A 65 -32.54 -10.72 -0.18
CA ASN A 65 -32.08 -11.90 0.56
C ASN A 65 -33.24 -12.87 0.87
N GLU A 66 -34.41 -12.35 1.18
CA GLU A 66 -35.62 -13.18 1.40
C GLU A 66 -35.97 -13.97 0.13
N ILE A 67 -35.99 -13.31 -1.02
CA ILE A 67 -36.31 -13.97 -2.29
C ILE A 67 -35.18 -14.96 -2.66
N GLU A 68 -33.91 -14.58 -2.49
CA GLU A 68 -32.75 -15.44 -2.79
C GLU A 68 -32.79 -16.75 -1.97
N SER A 69 -33.22 -16.67 -0.72
CA SER A 69 -33.36 -17.87 0.12
C SER A 69 -34.25 -18.97 -0.48
N ARG A 70 -35.17 -18.57 -1.36
CA ARG A 70 -36.09 -19.45 -2.09
C ARG A 70 -35.61 -19.82 -3.48
N VAL A 71 -35.22 -18.80 -4.29
CA VAL A 71 -34.87 -19.03 -5.69
C VAL A 71 -33.43 -19.50 -5.89
N LYS A 72 -32.56 -19.36 -4.88
CA LYS A 72 -31.16 -19.78 -4.88
C LYS A 72 -30.31 -19.15 -6.00
N HIS A 73 -30.67 -17.93 -6.39
CA HIS A 73 -29.95 -17.17 -7.42
C HIS A 73 -30.06 -15.67 -7.12
N ASP A 74 -28.93 -15.04 -6.87
CA ASP A 74 -28.83 -13.66 -6.38
C ASP A 74 -29.35 -12.61 -7.39
N VAL A 75 -28.96 -12.70 -8.67
CA VAL A 75 -29.40 -11.75 -9.70
C VAL A 75 -30.89 -11.90 -10.01
N ILE A 76 -31.41 -13.13 -10.04
CA ILE A 76 -32.87 -13.36 -10.20
C ILE A 76 -33.61 -12.76 -9.01
N ALA A 77 -33.14 -12.99 -7.77
CA ALA A 77 -33.75 -12.41 -6.58
C ALA A 77 -33.72 -10.87 -6.61
N PHE A 78 -32.62 -10.29 -7.05
CA PHE A 78 -32.47 -8.86 -7.23
C PHE A 78 -33.46 -8.30 -8.24
N THR A 79 -33.56 -8.89 -9.44
CA THR A 79 -34.50 -8.41 -10.48
C THR A 79 -35.96 -8.56 -10.06
N MET A 80 -36.31 -9.63 -9.34
CA MET A 80 -37.64 -9.82 -8.78
C MET A 80 -37.97 -8.75 -7.73
N ALA A 81 -37.09 -8.52 -6.76
CA ALA A 81 -37.28 -7.51 -5.72
C ALA A 81 -37.41 -6.09 -6.30
N VAL A 82 -36.56 -5.74 -7.25
CA VAL A 82 -36.61 -4.44 -7.93
C VAL A 82 -37.90 -4.31 -8.75
N GLY A 83 -38.31 -5.38 -9.45
CA GLY A 83 -39.57 -5.42 -10.19
C GLY A 83 -40.80 -5.12 -9.31
N GLU A 84 -40.83 -5.64 -8.08
CA GLU A 84 -41.89 -5.34 -7.10
C GLU A 84 -41.96 -3.84 -6.80
N THR A 85 -40.82 -3.14 -6.69
CA THR A 85 -40.78 -1.70 -6.38
C THR A 85 -41.21 -0.80 -7.54
N ILE A 86 -41.04 -1.26 -8.77
CA ILE A 86 -41.48 -0.53 -9.98
C ILE A 86 -43.01 -0.46 -10.01
N GLY A 87 -43.69 -1.52 -9.56
CA GLY A 87 -45.15 -1.52 -9.40
C GLY A 87 -45.95 -1.38 -10.71
N ASP A 88 -45.29 -1.50 -11.87
CA ASP A 88 -45.85 -1.48 -13.21
C ASP A 88 -45.29 -2.65 -14.02
N PRO A 89 -46.06 -3.73 -14.23
CA PRO A 89 -45.57 -4.90 -14.97
C PRO A 89 -45.20 -4.61 -16.43
N ALA A 90 -45.79 -3.59 -17.05
CA ALA A 90 -45.48 -3.21 -18.41
C ALA A 90 -44.10 -2.53 -18.53
N ALA A 91 -43.69 -1.81 -17.49
CA ALA A 91 -42.35 -1.26 -17.37
C ALA A 91 -41.35 -2.30 -16.82
N ALA A 92 -41.71 -3.03 -15.77
CA ALA A 92 -40.80 -3.96 -15.07
C ALA A 92 -40.28 -5.10 -15.97
N ARG A 93 -41.05 -5.55 -16.99
CA ARG A 93 -40.60 -6.56 -17.96
C ARG A 93 -39.34 -6.18 -18.75
N TRP A 94 -38.95 -4.91 -18.76
CA TRP A 94 -37.79 -4.41 -19.46
C TRP A 94 -36.54 -4.34 -18.57
N LEU A 95 -36.67 -4.61 -17.25
CA LEU A 95 -35.53 -4.81 -16.37
C LEU A 95 -34.77 -6.07 -16.78
N HIS A 96 -33.47 -6.04 -16.81
CA HIS A 96 -32.58 -7.15 -17.22
C HIS A 96 -32.76 -7.61 -18.69
N TYR A 97 -33.37 -6.77 -19.53
CA TYR A 97 -33.62 -7.12 -20.91
C TYR A 97 -32.33 -7.22 -21.73
N GLY A 98 -32.06 -8.40 -22.29
CA GLY A 98 -30.89 -8.71 -23.09
C GLY A 98 -29.61 -8.93 -22.32
N LEU A 99 -29.62 -8.80 -21.00
CA LEU A 99 -28.47 -8.99 -20.12
C LEU A 99 -28.34 -10.43 -19.63
N THR A 100 -27.12 -10.81 -19.25
CA THR A 100 -26.86 -11.97 -18.40
C THR A 100 -26.37 -11.52 -16.99
N SER A 101 -26.43 -12.41 -16.02
CA SER A 101 -26.08 -12.09 -14.63
C SER A 101 -24.73 -11.38 -14.49
N ASN A 102 -23.69 -11.84 -15.22
CA ASN A 102 -22.36 -11.24 -15.12
C ASN A 102 -22.17 -9.94 -15.91
N ASP A 103 -23.09 -9.58 -16.80
CA ASP A 103 -23.13 -8.22 -17.34
C ASP A 103 -23.39 -7.22 -16.20
N VAL A 104 -24.23 -7.59 -15.26
CA VAL A 104 -24.54 -6.78 -14.07
C VAL A 104 -23.46 -6.93 -12.98
N VAL A 105 -23.14 -8.17 -12.61
CA VAL A 105 -22.26 -8.45 -11.45
C VAL A 105 -20.85 -7.93 -11.69
N ASP A 106 -20.21 -8.26 -12.83
CA ASP A 106 -18.83 -7.86 -13.11
C ASP A 106 -18.72 -6.34 -13.34
N THR A 107 -19.67 -5.76 -14.08
CA THR A 107 -19.68 -4.31 -14.32
C THR A 107 -19.92 -3.51 -13.04
N ALA A 108 -20.82 -3.96 -12.17
CA ALA A 108 -21.04 -3.36 -10.86
C ALA A 108 -19.85 -3.57 -9.91
N GLN A 109 -19.18 -4.73 -9.97
CA GLN A 109 -17.95 -4.98 -9.21
C GLN A 109 -16.85 -3.98 -9.60
N ALA A 110 -16.72 -3.66 -10.91
CA ALA A 110 -15.79 -2.61 -11.35
C ALA A 110 -16.11 -1.24 -10.74
N LEU A 111 -17.39 -0.89 -10.56
CA LEU A 111 -17.80 0.34 -9.87
C LEU A 111 -17.42 0.31 -8.39
N LEU A 112 -17.66 -0.80 -7.70
CA LEU A 112 -17.29 -0.96 -6.28
C LEU A 112 -15.78 -0.88 -6.08
N VAL A 113 -15.00 -1.58 -6.92
CA VAL A 113 -13.53 -1.54 -6.88
C VAL A 113 -13.02 -0.13 -7.20
N ARG A 114 -13.62 0.58 -8.14
CA ARG A 114 -13.29 1.98 -8.43
C ARG A 114 -13.48 2.87 -7.19
N ASP A 115 -14.61 2.74 -6.52
CA ASP A 115 -14.93 3.54 -5.33
C ASP A 115 -13.96 3.22 -4.18
N ALA A 116 -13.63 1.95 -3.96
CA ALA A 116 -12.62 1.51 -3.00
C ALA A 116 -11.22 2.04 -3.37
N SER A 117 -10.88 2.00 -4.67
CA SER A 117 -9.58 2.46 -5.17
C SER A 117 -9.36 3.96 -4.95
N HIS A 118 -10.38 4.79 -5.10
CA HIS A 118 -10.29 6.22 -4.79
C HIS A 118 -9.91 6.48 -3.33
N LEU A 119 -10.47 5.71 -2.39
CA LEU A 119 -10.14 5.83 -0.97
C LEU A 119 -8.70 5.38 -0.68
N ILE A 120 -8.28 4.27 -1.25
CA ILE A 120 -6.92 3.73 -1.08
C ILE A 120 -5.89 4.68 -1.70
N GLU A 121 -6.12 5.18 -2.92
CA GLU A 121 -5.22 6.12 -3.57
C GLU A 121 -5.05 7.41 -2.73
N LYS A 122 -6.16 7.97 -2.25
CA LYS A 122 -6.13 9.11 -1.33
C LYS A 122 -5.25 8.85 -0.11
N ASN A 123 -5.40 7.68 0.53
CA ASN A 123 -4.61 7.32 1.70
C ASN A 123 -3.14 7.07 1.37
N LEU A 124 -2.80 6.51 0.20
CA LEU A 124 -1.43 6.37 -0.27
C LEU A 124 -0.74 7.72 -0.47
N VAL A 125 -1.48 8.71 -1.00
CA VAL A 125 -0.98 10.08 -1.18
C VAL A 125 -0.73 10.73 0.17
N ILE A 126 -1.71 10.70 1.08
CA ILE A 126 -1.57 11.24 2.46
C ILE A 126 -0.39 10.58 3.18
N PHE A 127 -0.23 9.26 3.06
CA PHE A 127 0.92 8.56 3.64
C PHE A 127 2.24 9.05 3.05
N GLY A 128 2.28 9.31 1.73
CA GLY A 128 3.42 9.90 1.06
C GLY A 128 3.78 11.29 1.59
N GLU A 129 2.79 12.15 1.80
CA GLU A 129 2.98 13.49 2.37
C GLU A 129 3.56 13.44 3.80
N ILE A 130 3.09 12.52 4.62
CA ILE A 130 3.64 12.32 5.97
C ILE A 130 5.08 11.81 5.93
N LEU A 131 5.39 10.87 5.02
CA LEU A 131 6.77 10.39 4.83
C LEU A 131 7.71 11.51 4.38
N ASP A 132 7.25 12.40 3.49
CA ASP A 132 8.00 13.56 3.03
C ASP A 132 8.32 14.51 4.19
N VAL A 133 7.31 14.95 4.94
CA VAL A 133 7.47 15.83 6.09
C VAL A 133 8.46 15.24 7.11
N ARG A 134 8.29 13.96 7.46
CA ARG A 134 9.15 13.29 8.45
C ARG A 134 10.57 13.06 7.95
N ALA A 135 10.75 12.78 6.64
CA ALA A 135 12.08 12.65 6.05
C ALA A 135 12.87 13.97 6.17
N HIS A 136 12.22 15.10 5.87
CA HIS A 136 12.86 16.43 5.97
C HIS A 136 13.12 16.83 7.41
N GLU A 137 12.21 16.55 8.35
CA GLU A 137 12.40 16.81 9.77
C GLU A 137 13.67 16.13 10.32
N PHE A 138 13.93 14.90 9.90
CA PHE A 138 15.10 14.12 10.36
C PHE A 138 16.24 14.04 9.34
N ARG A 139 16.24 14.91 8.32
CA ARG A 139 17.26 14.94 7.25
C ARG A 139 18.67 14.88 7.79
N ASN A 140 18.96 15.63 8.84
CA ASN A 140 20.28 15.77 9.45
C ASN A 140 20.43 15.05 10.79
N THR A 141 19.51 14.14 11.14
CA THR A 141 19.56 13.36 12.38
C THR A 141 20.43 12.11 12.16
N PRO A 142 21.66 12.06 12.71
CA PRO A 142 22.53 10.91 12.53
C PRO A 142 21.96 9.66 13.18
N GLN A 143 22.13 8.54 12.52
CA GLN A 143 21.76 7.21 13.00
C GLN A 143 22.79 6.21 12.49
N ILE A 144 23.03 5.14 13.25
CA ILE A 144 23.83 4.04 12.74
C ILE A 144 23.00 3.18 11.75
N GLY A 145 23.52 2.99 10.56
CA GLY A 145 23.02 2.00 9.61
C GLY A 145 23.39 0.60 10.07
N ARG A 146 22.42 -0.33 9.97
CA ARG A 146 22.61 -1.72 10.37
C ARG A 146 22.40 -2.66 9.18
N THR A 147 23.35 -3.55 8.94
CA THR A 147 23.21 -4.69 8.03
C THR A 147 23.34 -5.98 8.84
N HIS A 148 22.52 -6.98 8.56
CA HIS A 148 22.46 -8.23 9.34
C HIS A 148 22.21 -8.01 10.84
N GLY A 149 21.65 -6.84 11.23
CA GLY A 149 21.48 -6.46 12.65
C GLY A 149 22.72 -5.87 13.30
N ILE A 150 23.86 -5.79 12.61
CA ILE A 150 25.15 -5.29 13.10
C ILE A 150 25.37 -3.85 12.63
N HIS A 151 26.06 -3.06 13.42
CA HIS A 151 26.45 -1.69 13.09
C HIS A 151 27.37 -1.69 11.88
N ALA A 152 27.01 -0.90 10.86
CA ALA A 152 27.78 -0.75 9.63
C ALA A 152 28.34 0.68 9.53
N GLU A 153 27.67 1.57 8.83
CA GLU A 153 28.14 2.94 8.61
C GLU A 153 27.08 3.96 9.03
N PRO A 154 27.48 5.21 9.33
CA PRO A 154 26.54 6.28 9.64
C PRO A 154 25.61 6.59 8.48
N ILE A 155 24.33 6.78 8.79
CA ILE A 155 23.29 7.33 7.89
C ILE A 155 22.56 8.45 8.62
N THR A 156 21.51 9.02 7.99
CA THR A 156 20.55 9.82 8.74
C THR A 156 19.21 9.09 8.83
N PHE A 157 18.45 9.38 9.91
CA PHE A 157 17.09 8.83 10.03
C PHE A 157 16.18 9.33 8.91
N GLY A 158 16.40 10.57 8.45
CA GLY A 158 15.70 11.11 7.29
C GLY A 158 15.96 10.32 6.00
N LEU A 159 17.19 9.84 5.73
CA LEU A 159 17.49 8.96 4.59
C LEU A 159 16.72 7.64 4.65
N LYS A 160 16.56 7.07 5.84
CA LYS A 160 15.74 5.87 6.05
C LYS A 160 14.29 6.13 5.64
N ILE A 161 13.71 7.25 6.08
CA ILE A 161 12.33 7.64 5.75
C ILE A 161 12.21 8.01 4.25
N ALA A 162 13.19 8.69 3.68
CA ALA A 162 13.24 8.99 2.23
C ALA A 162 13.19 7.72 1.37
N ASN A 163 13.82 6.63 1.81
CA ASN A 163 13.69 5.33 1.13
C ASN A 163 12.26 4.78 1.19
N TRP A 164 11.55 4.92 2.33
CA TRP A 164 10.13 4.56 2.45
C TRP A 164 9.25 5.41 1.54
N PHE A 165 9.50 6.72 1.49
CA PHE A 165 8.81 7.64 0.58
C PHE A 165 8.97 7.21 -0.89
N ALA A 166 10.19 6.97 -1.34
CA ALA A 166 10.47 6.57 -2.72
C ALA A 166 9.76 5.25 -3.09
N GLU A 167 9.64 4.31 -2.15
CA GLU A 167 8.88 3.07 -2.35
C GLU A 167 7.37 3.32 -2.41
N ASN A 168 6.83 4.18 -1.54
CA ASN A 168 5.42 4.57 -1.57
C ASN A 168 5.05 5.25 -2.90
N GLN A 169 5.92 6.10 -3.46
CA GLN A 169 5.71 6.70 -4.78
C GLN A 169 5.61 5.65 -5.90
N ARG A 170 6.40 4.56 -5.82
CA ARG A 170 6.26 3.42 -6.74
C ARG A 170 4.95 2.67 -6.55
N ASN A 171 4.49 2.51 -5.29
CA ASN A 171 3.21 1.87 -4.97
C ASN A 171 2.02 2.67 -5.51
N ILE A 172 2.04 4.01 -5.39
CA ILE A 172 1.02 4.88 -5.98
C ILE A 172 0.90 4.64 -7.49
N ARG A 173 2.03 4.60 -8.21
CA ARG A 173 2.01 4.37 -9.68
C ARG A 173 1.46 2.99 -10.03
N ARG A 174 1.93 1.92 -9.35
CA ARG A 174 1.42 0.54 -9.56
C ARG A 174 -0.07 0.44 -9.28
N PHE A 175 -0.49 1.08 -8.18
CA PHE A 175 -1.90 1.04 -7.78
C PHE A 175 -2.82 1.76 -8.77
N ARG A 176 -2.41 2.92 -9.28
CA ARG A 176 -3.15 3.63 -10.34
C ARG A 176 -3.30 2.80 -11.60
N ASP A 177 -2.25 2.12 -12.01
CA ASP A 177 -2.30 1.21 -13.15
C ASP A 177 -3.28 0.06 -12.91
N ALA A 178 -3.13 -0.64 -11.77
CA ALA A 178 -4.01 -1.75 -11.41
C ALA A 178 -5.48 -1.33 -11.28
N ALA A 179 -5.77 -0.18 -10.65
CA ALA A 179 -7.12 0.38 -10.55
C ALA A 179 -7.70 0.74 -11.92
N THR A 180 -6.89 1.30 -12.82
CA THR A 180 -7.30 1.62 -14.20
C THR A 180 -7.66 0.35 -14.97
N GLN A 181 -6.94 -0.75 -14.80
CA GLN A 181 -7.23 -2.02 -15.44
C GLN A 181 -8.50 -2.68 -14.91
N MET A 182 -8.89 -2.41 -13.65
CA MET A 182 -10.16 -2.85 -13.09
C MET A 182 -11.36 -1.98 -13.49
N ALA A 183 -11.15 -0.75 -13.98
CA ALA A 183 -12.22 0.18 -14.35
C ALA A 183 -12.80 -0.13 -15.76
N VAL A 184 -13.20 -1.38 -15.97
CA VAL A 184 -13.78 -1.87 -17.22
C VAL A 184 -15.15 -2.51 -16.98
N GLY A 185 -16.05 -2.38 -17.94
CA GLY A 185 -17.36 -3.03 -17.94
C GLY A 185 -17.52 -3.99 -19.13
N LYS A 186 -18.50 -4.84 -19.01
CA LYS A 186 -18.86 -5.87 -19.98
C LYS A 186 -20.37 -5.99 -20.05
N ILE A 187 -20.95 -5.93 -21.26
CA ILE A 187 -22.40 -6.15 -21.56
C ILE A 187 -22.53 -7.04 -22.82
N SER A 188 -21.70 -8.04 -22.91
CA SER A 188 -21.59 -8.91 -24.09
C SER A 188 -22.30 -10.26 -23.95
N GLY A 189 -23.11 -10.43 -22.90
CA GLY A 189 -23.99 -11.62 -22.76
C GLY A 189 -23.31 -12.86 -22.23
N ALA A 190 -23.97 -13.99 -22.35
CA ALA A 190 -23.68 -15.24 -21.65
C ALA A 190 -22.35 -15.90 -22.04
N VAL A 191 -21.77 -15.60 -23.18
CA VAL A 191 -20.51 -16.18 -23.67
C VAL A 191 -19.59 -15.12 -24.31
N GLY A 192 -19.91 -13.84 -24.17
CA GLY A 192 -19.09 -12.75 -24.68
C GLY A 192 -19.21 -12.45 -26.17
N ASN A 193 -20.23 -13.01 -26.86
CA ASN A 193 -20.42 -12.86 -28.29
C ASN A 193 -21.39 -11.73 -28.70
N ALA A 194 -21.89 -10.96 -27.73
CA ALA A 194 -22.81 -9.83 -27.90
C ALA A 194 -24.09 -10.18 -28.71
N SER A 195 -24.57 -11.42 -28.63
CA SER A 195 -25.67 -11.94 -29.45
C SER A 195 -27.01 -11.24 -29.26
N HIS A 196 -27.24 -10.62 -28.11
CA HIS A 196 -28.48 -9.93 -27.75
C HIS A 196 -28.36 -8.41 -27.86
N LEU A 197 -27.26 -7.87 -27.39
CA LEU A 197 -26.96 -6.44 -27.41
C LEU A 197 -25.64 -6.22 -28.15
N GLY A 198 -25.70 -5.40 -29.21
CA GLY A 198 -24.51 -5.14 -30.03
C GLY A 198 -23.42 -4.37 -29.28
N PRO A 199 -22.16 -4.43 -29.78
CA PRO A 199 -21.03 -3.75 -29.14
C PRO A 199 -21.23 -2.23 -28.93
N GLU A 200 -21.96 -1.57 -29.85
CA GLU A 200 -22.27 -0.14 -29.70
C GLU A 200 -23.17 0.17 -28.50
N ILE A 201 -24.06 -0.75 -28.13
CA ILE A 201 -24.89 -0.63 -26.93
C ILE A 201 -24.00 -0.82 -25.67
N GLU A 202 -23.14 -1.83 -25.67
CA GLU A 202 -22.17 -2.08 -24.63
C GLU A 202 -21.30 -0.84 -24.37
N GLU A 203 -20.73 -0.22 -25.42
CA GLU A 203 -19.92 1.01 -25.30
C GLU A 203 -20.68 2.15 -24.65
N LYS A 204 -21.93 2.38 -25.07
CA LYS A 204 -22.77 3.45 -24.50
C LYS A 204 -23.10 3.21 -23.03
N ILE A 205 -23.43 1.96 -22.66
CA ILE A 205 -23.70 1.60 -21.27
C ILE A 205 -22.45 1.81 -20.40
N CYS A 206 -21.30 1.28 -20.80
CA CYS A 206 -20.04 1.44 -20.06
C CYS A 206 -19.64 2.90 -19.94
N LYS A 207 -19.76 3.69 -21.02
CA LYS A 207 -19.49 5.13 -21.00
C LYS A 207 -20.41 5.87 -20.02
N ARG A 208 -21.70 5.54 -19.96
CA ARG A 208 -22.67 6.11 -19.02
C ARG A 208 -22.29 5.82 -17.56
N LEU A 209 -21.70 4.66 -17.29
CA LEU A 209 -21.21 4.26 -15.99
C LEU A 209 -19.79 4.80 -15.65
N GLY A 210 -19.14 5.50 -16.60
CA GLY A 210 -17.76 5.98 -16.43
C GLY A 210 -16.73 4.86 -16.45
N LEU A 211 -17.01 3.75 -17.16
CA LEU A 211 -16.12 2.62 -17.38
C LEU A 211 -15.65 2.56 -18.83
N LYS A 212 -14.51 1.93 -19.06
CA LYS A 212 -14.09 1.50 -20.40
C LYS A 212 -14.74 0.15 -20.72
N VAL A 213 -14.94 -0.14 -22.00
CA VAL A 213 -15.34 -1.49 -22.42
C VAL A 213 -14.13 -2.41 -22.39
N VAL A 214 -14.30 -3.62 -21.88
CA VAL A 214 -13.30 -4.66 -22.07
C VAL A 214 -13.28 -5.08 -23.55
N PRO A 215 -12.12 -5.14 -24.22
CA PRO A 215 -12.10 -5.41 -25.68
C PRO A 215 -12.70 -6.75 -26.08
N VAL A 216 -12.59 -7.74 -25.20
CA VAL A 216 -13.18 -9.07 -25.37
C VAL A 216 -13.37 -9.71 -23.98
N ALA A 217 -14.45 -10.43 -23.80
CA ALA A 217 -14.75 -11.16 -22.59
C ALA A 217 -15.32 -12.55 -22.95
N SER A 218 -15.41 -13.43 -21.96
CA SER A 218 -16.27 -14.60 -22.00
C SER A 218 -17.63 -14.25 -21.35
N GLN A 219 -18.24 -15.12 -20.56
CA GLN A 219 -19.34 -14.67 -19.70
C GLN A 219 -18.89 -13.66 -18.65
N VAL A 220 -17.58 -13.64 -18.34
CA VAL A 220 -16.95 -12.79 -17.33
C VAL A 220 -15.82 -11.97 -17.92
N ILE A 221 -15.47 -10.87 -17.26
CA ILE A 221 -14.21 -10.16 -17.45
C ILE A 221 -13.07 -11.08 -17.00
N GLN A 222 -11.94 -11.08 -17.73
CA GLN A 222 -10.82 -11.96 -17.40
C GLN A 222 -10.20 -11.66 -16.04
N ARG A 223 -9.94 -12.69 -15.22
CA ARG A 223 -9.57 -12.59 -13.82
C ARG A 223 -8.09 -12.27 -13.56
N ASP A 224 -7.26 -12.26 -14.60
CA ASP A 224 -5.89 -11.71 -14.52
C ASP A 224 -5.87 -10.26 -14.03
N ARG A 225 -6.87 -9.45 -14.37
CA ARG A 225 -7.03 -8.07 -13.87
C ARG A 225 -7.25 -8.04 -12.37
N HIS A 226 -8.11 -8.91 -11.86
CA HIS A 226 -8.38 -9.07 -10.43
C HIS A 226 -7.13 -9.55 -9.68
N ALA A 227 -6.43 -10.55 -10.24
CA ALA A 227 -5.18 -11.05 -9.70
C ALA A 227 -4.10 -9.95 -9.66
N HIS A 228 -3.94 -9.15 -10.70
CA HIS A 228 -3.03 -8.00 -10.74
C HIS A 228 -3.40 -6.96 -9.66
N TYR A 229 -4.68 -6.63 -9.52
CA TYR A 229 -5.15 -5.69 -8.51
C TYR A 229 -4.83 -6.15 -7.08
N VAL A 230 -5.21 -7.38 -6.73
CA VAL A 230 -4.95 -7.94 -5.40
C VAL A 230 -3.45 -8.11 -5.14
N SER A 231 -2.64 -8.47 -6.17
CA SER A 231 -1.18 -8.52 -6.07
C SER A 231 -0.58 -7.15 -5.75
N THR A 232 -1.13 -6.10 -6.34
CA THR A 232 -0.69 -4.73 -6.06
C THR A 232 -1.02 -4.33 -4.62
N LEU A 233 -2.21 -4.70 -4.11
CA LEU A 233 -2.54 -4.53 -2.70
C LEU A 233 -1.58 -5.30 -1.79
N ALA A 234 -1.19 -6.52 -2.16
CA ALA A 234 -0.21 -7.32 -1.41
C ALA A 234 1.19 -6.68 -1.37
N LEU A 235 1.64 -6.03 -2.46
CA LEU A 235 2.89 -5.26 -2.47
C LEU A 235 2.81 -4.03 -1.56
N ILE A 236 1.67 -3.32 -1.54
CA ILE A 236 1.45 -2.22 -0.61
C ILE A 236 1.51 -2.72 0.84
N ALA A 237 0.82 -3.83 1.14
CA ALA A 237 0.87 -4.45 2.46
C ALA A 237 2.30 -4.84 2.88
N ALA A 238 3.11 -5.36 1.96
CA ALA A 238 4.51 -5.70 2.22
C ALA A 238 5.38 -4.47 2.52
N THR A 239 5.14 -3.34 1.85
CA THR A 239 5.80 -2.07 2.15
C THR A 239 5.44 -1.58 3.56
N LEU A 240 4.15 -1.59 3.91
CA LEU A 240 3.70 -1.18 5.24
C LEU A 240 4.25 -2.09 6.35
N GLU A 241 4.28 -3.41 6.10
CA GLU A 241 4.90 -4.38 7.01
C GLU A 241 6.39 -4.11 7.20
N LYS A 242 7.14 -3.86 6.11
CA LYS A 242 8.57 -3.52 6.19
C LYS A 242 8.83 -2.31 7.07
N ILE A 243 8.04 -1.24 6.92
CA ILE A 243 8.15 -0.03 7.74
C ILE A 243 7.80 -0.34 9.20
N ALA A 244 6.71 -1.08 9.43
CA ALA A 244 6.31 -1.49 10.77
C ALA A 244 7.36 -2.37 11.46
N LEU A 245 7.99 -3.30 10.73
CA LEU A 245 9.09 -4.12 11.24
C LEU A 245 10.29 -3.25 11.66
N GLU A 246 10.69 -2.28 10.84
CA GLU A 246 11.78 -1.39 11.17
C GLU A 246 11.48 -0.58 12.44
N ILE A 247 10.28 -0.01 12.56
CA ILE A 247 9.87 0.74 13.76
C ILE A 247 9.90 -0.17 14.99
N ARG A 248 9.43 -1.42 14.89
CA ARG A 248 9.50 -2.41 15.97
C ARG A 248 10.95 -2.71 16.40
N HIS A 249 11.88 -2.81 15.42
CA HIS A 249 13.30 -2.98 15.71
C HIS A 249 13.90 -1.76 16.39
N LEU A 250 13.54 -0.56 15.96
CA LEU A 250 14.02 0.69 16.58
C LEU A 250 13.46 0.89 17.99
N GLN A 251 12.29 0.32 18.31
CA GLN A 251 11.65 0.40 19.64
C GLN A 251 12.17 -0.62 20.65
N ARG A 252 12.96 -1.62 20.22
CA ARG A 252 13.55 -2.60 21.14
C ARG A 252 14.33 -1.90 22.25
N THR A 253 14.29 -2.45 23.46
CA THR A 253 14.91 -1.87 24.65
C THR A 253 16.40 -1.55 24.45
N GLU A 254 17.14 -2.44 23.78
CA GLU A 254 18.57 -2.31 23.50
C GLU A 254 18.84 -1.20 22.46
N VAL A 255 17.92 -0.96 21.53
CA VAL A 255 18.02 0.05 20.48
C VAL A 255 17.46 1.39 20.94
N GLY A 256 16.16 1.48 21.22
CA GLY A 256 15.48 2.64 21.80
C GLY A 256 15.58 3.94 20.99
N GLU A 257 15.64 3.85 19.65
CA GLU A 257 15.86 5.00 18.76
C GLU A 257 14.57 5.68 18.29
N ALA A 258 13.48 4.91 18.24
CA ALA A 258 12.13 5.40 17.94
C ALA A 258 11.08 4.51 18.61
N GLU A 259 9.89 5.04 18.88
CA GLU A 259 8.73 4.28 19.37
C GLU A 259 7.45 4.75 18.69
N GLU A 260 6.46 3.84 18.50
CA GLU A 260 5.14 4.22 18.00
C GLU A 260 4.44 5.16 19.01
N PRO A 261 3.49 6.00 18.56
CA PRO A 261 2.79 6.91 19.44
C PRO A 261 2.05 6.14 20.53
N PHE A 262 2.08 6.69 21.74
CA PHE A 262 1.42 6.11 22.89
C PHE A 262 0.45 7.13 23.51
N GLY A 263 -0.84 6.84 23.44
CA GLY A 263 -1.89 7.72 23.94
C GLY A 263 -1.87 7.88 25.45
N HIS A 264 -2.34 9.03 25.95
CA HIS A 264 -2.35 9.36 27.39
C HIS A 264 -3.05 8.27 28.24
N ASP A 265 -4.19 7.74 27.77
CA ASP A 265 -4.98 6.72 28.48
C ASP A 265 -4.67 5.28 28.01
N GLN A 266 -3.70 5.12 27.09
CA GLN A 266 -3.33 3.82 26.57
C GLN A 266 -2.55 3.03 27.64
N ARG A 267 -2.89 1.75 27.78
CA ARG A 267 -2.16 0.81 28.64
C ARG A 267 -1.32 -0.12 27.76
N GLY A 268 -0.02 -0.11 27.97
CA GLY A 268 0.93 -0.90 27.17
C GLY A 268 1.05 -2.35 27.61
N SER A 269 0.70 -2.63 28.87
CA SER A 269 0.83 -3.97 29.46
C SER A 269 -0.16 -4.12 30.62
N SER A 270 -0.72 -5.32 30.77
CA SER A 270 -1.57 -5.65 31.92
C SER A 270 -0.79 -5.84 33.21
N ALA A 271 0.51 -6.12 33.14
CA ALA A 271 1.36 -6.45 34.28
C ALA A 271 2.42 -5.39 34.60
N MET A 272 2.95 -4.69 33.58
CA MET A 272 4.06 -3.73 33.75
C MET A 272 3.65 -2.33 33.25
N PRO A 273 3.35 -1.36 34.14
CA PRO A 273 2.81 -0.05 33.75
C PRO A 273 3.69 0.78 32.81
N HIS A 274 5.02 0.59 32.87
CA HIS A 274 6.00 1.32 32.05
C HIS A 274 6.20 0.71 30.65
N LYS A 275 5.70 -0.51 30.40
CA LYS A 275 5.96 -1.25 29.16
C LYS A 275 5.08 -0.72 28.04
N ARG A 276 5.72 -0.16 27.00
CA ARG A 276 5.06 0.31 25.77
C ARG A 276 5.36 -0.64 24.63
N ASN A 277 4.38 -1.43 24.24
CA ASN A 277 4.52 -2.39 23.15
C ASN A 277 4.18 -1.73 21.81
N PRO A 278 4.85 -2.07 20.70
CA PRO A 278 4.54 -1.59 19.35
C PRO A 278 3.33 -2.33 18.75
N VAL A 279 2.17 -2.25 19.42
CA VAL A 279 0.98 -3.07 19.10
C VAL A 279 0.40 -2.74 17.74
N THR A 280 0.44 -1.47 17.34
CA THR A 280 -0.06 -1.04 16.02
C THR A 280 0.80 -1.62 14.90
N CYS A 281 2.12 -1.52 15.04
CA CYS A 281 3.06 -2.12 14.09
C CYS A 281 2.95 -3.66 14.04
N GLU A 282 2.72 -4.32 15.18
CA GLU A 282 2.48 -5.76 15.23
C GLU A 282 1.21 -6.16 14.49
N GLN A 283 0.11 -5.41 14.68
CA GLN A 283 -1.14 -5.62 13.96
C GLN A 283 -0.95 -5.47 12.44
N VAL A 284 -0.25 -4.43 11.99
CA VAL A 284 0.04 -4.21 10.56
C VAL A 284 0.82 -5.40 9.99
N CYS A 285 1.84 -5.89 10.69
CA CYS A 285 2.59 -7.08 10.26
C CYS A 285 1.69 -8.34 10.16
N GLY A 286 0.74 -8.50 11.08
CA GLY A 286 -0.22 -9.60 11.05
C GLY A 286 -1.19 -9.48 9.88
N LEU A 287 -1.78 -8.30 9.66
CA LEU A 287 -2.75 -8.05 8.60
C LEU A 287 -2.15 -8.17 7.19
N ALA A 288 -0.88 -7.81 7.02
CA ALA A 288 -0.16 -7.99 5.75
C ALA A 288 -0.15 -9.45 5.28
N ARG A 289 -0.12 -10.41 6.21
CA ARG A 289 -0.18 -11.85 5.88
C ARG A 289 -1.51 -12.23 5.25
N VAL A 290 -2.62 -11.66 5.75
CA VAL A 290 -3.97 -11.91 5.22
C VAL A 290 -4.07 -11.39 3.79
N VAL A 291 -3.64 -10.15 3.53
CA VAL A 291 -3.67 -9.58 2.18
C VAL A 291 -2.84 -10.43 1.19
N ARG A 292 -1.66 -10.91 1.61
CA ARG A 292 -0.84 -11.81 0.77
C ARG A 292 -1.50 -13.17 0.52
N SER A 293 -2.24 -13.72 1.49
CA SER A 293 -3.00 -14.96 1.29
C SER A 293 -4.11 -14.77 0.26
N ASN A 294 -4.79 -13.63 0.29
CA ASN A 294 -5.84 -13.30 -0.67
C ASN A 294 -5.31 -13.18 -2.11
N MET A 295 -4.05 -12.73 -2.28
CA MET A 295 -3.39 -12.70 -3.59
C MET A 295 -3.31 -14.10 -4.22
N LEU A 296 -2.96 -15.12 -3.45
CA LEU A 296 -2.90 -16.50 -3.94
C LEU A 296 -4.28 -16.96 -4.43
N ALA A 297 -5.34 -16.70 -3.67
CA ALA A 297 -6.69 -17.04 -4.06
C ALA A 297 -7.14 -16.30 -5.35
N ALA A 298 -6.66 -15.06 -5.55
CA ALA A 298 -6.93 -14.31 -6.77
C ALA A 298 -6.25 -14.93 -8.01
N TYR A 299 -5.04 -15.47 -7.86
CA TYR A 299 -4.36 -16.19 -8.96
C TYR A 299 -5.10 -17.47 -9.35
N GLU A 300 -5.62 -18.23 -8.38
CA GLU A 300 -6.38 -19.44 -8.64
C GLU A 300 -7.68 -19.16 -9.42
N ASN A 301 -8.24 -17.96 -9.31
CA ASN A 301 -9.43 -17.55 -10.05
C ASN A 301 -9.16 -17.25 -11.55
N VAL A 302 -7.92 -17.20 -12.01
CA VAL A 302 -7.60 -16.96 -13.43
C VAL A 302 -8.01 -18.15 -14.30
N GLY A 303 -7.86 -19.36 -13.76
CA GLY A 303 -8.16 -20.61 -14.48
C GLY A 303 -9.60 -21.06 -14.32
N LEU A 304 -10.53 -20.47 -15.11
CA LEU A 304 -11.93 -20.89 -15.15
C LEU A 304 -12.18 -21.90 -16.27
N TRP A 305 -13.25 -22.73 -16.11
CA TRP A 305 -13.66 -23.66 -17.15
C TRP A 305 -14.42 -22.94 -18.27
N HIS A 306 -13.96 -23.15 -19.51
CA HIS A 306 -14.58 -22.61 -20.71
C HIS A 306 -14.85 -21.10 -20.60
N GLU A 307 -16.04 -20.66 -20.92
CA GLU A 307 -16.44 -19.26 -20.83
C GLU A 307 -16.73 -18.79 -19.39
N ARG A 308 -16.99 -19.71 -18.47
CA ARG A 308 -17.10 -19.49 -17.03
C ARG A 308 -17.52 -20.74 -16.27
N ASP A 309 -16.93 -20.98 -15.09
CA ASP A 309 -17.59 -21.66 -13.96
C ASP A 309 -17.79 -20.66 -12.80
N ILE A 310 -18.47 -21.06 -11.72
CA ILE A 310 -18.83 -20.13 -10.63
C ILE A 310 -17.81 -20.12 -9.48
N SER A 311 -16.71 -20.88 -9.56
CA SER A 311 -15.74 -21.04 -8.48
C SER A 311 -15.14 -19.70 -8.01
N HIS A 312 -14.87 -18.77 -8.94
CA HIS A 312 -14.34 -17.44 -8.62
C HIS A 312 -15.27 -16.61 -7.75
N SER A 313 -16.58 -16.77 -7.89
CA SER A 313 -17.58 -15.86 -7.30
C SER A 313 -17.54 -15.87 -5.76
N SER A 314 -17.47 -17.06 -5.15
CA SER A 314 -17.37 -17.20 -3.68
C SER A 314 -16.08 -16.60 -3.14
N VAL A 315 -14.98 -16.75 -3.86
CA VAL A 315 -13.67 -16.23 -3.48
C VAL A 315 -13.66 -14.69 -3.55
N GLU A 316 -14.12 -14.11 -4.65
CA GLU A 316 -14.11 -12.67 -4.88
C GLU A 316 -14.97 -11.88 -3.90
N ARG A 317 -16.06 -12.47 -3.44
CA ARG A 317 -16.92 -11.90 -2.37
C ARG A 317 -16.19 -11.73 -1.04
N ILE A 318 -15.07 -12.42 -0.85
CA ILE A 318 -14.21 -12.34 0.34
C ILE A 318 -12.98 -11.49 0.05
N ILE A 319 -12.18 -11.88 -0.96
CA ILE A 319 -10.84 -11.33 -1.12
C ILE A 319 -10.80 -9.87 -1.56
N LEU A 320 -11.78 -9.40 -2.35
CA LEU A 320 -11.81 -7.99 -2.79
C LEU A 320 -12.20 -7.04 -1.67
N PRO A 321 -13.34 -7.26 -0.95
CA PRO A 321 -13.66 -6.45 0.22
C PRO A 321 -12.56 -6.49 1.28
N ASP A 322 -12.15 -7.69 1.70
CA ASP A 322 -11.22 -7.87 2.80
C ASP A 322 -9.85 -7.24 2.49
N SER A 323 -9.31 -7.42 1.28
CA SER A 323 -8.02 -6.85 0.93
C SER A 323 -8.05 -5.32 0.89
N THR A 324 -9.10 -4.73 0.31
CA THR A 324 -9.23 -3.27 0.21
C THR A 324 -9.50 -2.63 1.58
N ILE A 325 -10.35 -3.25 2.41
CA ILE A 325 -10.62 -2.81 3.79
C ILE A 325 -9.34 -2.85 4.63
N LEU A 326 -8.57 -3.93 4.54
CA LEU A 326 -7.32 -4.07 5.29
C LEU A 326 -6.27 -3.06 4.85
N ILE A 327 -6.10 -2.82 3.56
CA ILE A 327 -5.15 -1.82 3.05
C ILE A 327 -5.54 -0.41 3.49
N ASP A 328 -6.82 -0.06 3.42
CA ASP A 328 -7.32 1.23 3.91
C ASP A 328 -7.02 1.42 5.40
N TYR A 329 -7.29 0.39 6.21
CA TYR A 329 -7.00 0.39 7.64
C TYR A 329 -5.49 0.51 7.93
N MET A 330 -4.67 -0.30 7.27
CA MET A 330 -3.23 -0.34 7.48
C MET A 330 -2.58 0.99 7.08
N LEU A 331 -2.98 1.60 5.96
CA LEU A 331 -2.51 2.92 5.53
C LEU A 331 -2.85 3.98 6.57
N ALA A 332 -4.09 4.04 7.04
CA ALA A 332 -4.49 5.00 8.07
C ALA A 332 -3.70 4.83 9.38
N LYS A 333 -3.47 3.58 9.81
CA LYS A 333 -2.66 3.29 11.01
C LYS A 333 -1.21 3.69 10.83
N MET A 334 -0.60 3.34 9.70
CA MET A 334 0.81 3.68 9.45
C MET A 334 1.03 5.17 9.22
N THR A 335 0.05 5.89 8.68
CA THR A 335 0.06 7.35 8.61
C THR A 335 0.16 7.97 10.01
N THR A 336 -0.68 7.52 10.94
CA THR A 336 -0.61 7.95 12.34
C THR A 336 0.72 7.53 12.99
N VAL A 337 1.14 6.28 12.83
CA VAL A 337 2.39 5.78 13.44
C VAL A 337 3.59 6.59 12.98
N VAL A 338 3.76 6.79 11.66
CA VAL A 338 4.91 7.54 11.13
C VAL A 338 4.82 9.02 11.48
N GLY A 339 3.62 9.62 11.38
CA GLY A 339 3.40 11.03 11.69
C GLY A 339 3.67 11.41 13.13
N GLU A 340 3.30 10.52 14.06
CA GLU A 340 3.31 10.81 15.49
C GLU A 340 4.37 9.99 16.27
N MET A 341 5.17 9.12 15.61
CA MET A 341 6.22 8.35 16.27
C MET A 341 7.20 9.29 17.01
N ARG A 342 7.56 8.90 18.20
CA ARG A 342 8.60 9.57 18.98
C ARG A 342 9.97 9.11 18.51
N VAL A 343 10.85 10.06 18.26
CA VAL A 343 12.22 9.81 17.79
C VAL A 343 13.19 10.32 18.86
N PHE A 344 14.27 9.59 19.11
CA PHE A 344 15.23 9.89 20.16
C PHE A 344 16.63 10.13 19.56
N PRO A 345 16.95 11.35 19.04
CA PRO A 345 18.23 11.64 18.39
C PRO A 345 19.45 11.40 19.29
N GLN A 346 19.33 11.70 20.59
CA GLN A 346 20.42 11.46 21.55
C GLN A 346 20.69 9.95 21.72
N ARG A 347 19.66 9.12 21.64
CA ARG A 347 19.85 7.67 21.69
C ARG A 347 20.48 7.15 20.40
N MET A 348 20.11 7.71 19.26
CA MET A 348 20.74 7.41 17.97
C MET A 348 22.23 7.73 18.00
N MET A 349 22.62 8.90 18.53
CA MET A 349 24.04 9.27 18.70
C MET A 349 24.77 8.31 19.64
N ARG A 350 24.19 8.00 20.81
CA ARG A 350 24.79 7.01 21.73
C ARG A 350 25.01 5.65 21.05
N ASN A 351 24.05 5.17 20.26
CA ASN A 351 24.17 3.90 19.55
C ASN A 351 25.25 3.97 18.46
N LEU A 352 25.41 5.12 17.78
CA LEU A 352 26.45 5.34 16.80
C LEU A 352 27.85 5.23 17.42
N GLU A 353 28.00 5.70 18.66
CA GLU A 353 29.26 5.67 19.40
C GLU A 353 29.53 4.33 20.11
N LEU A 354 28.54 3.43 20.16
CA LEU A 354 28.60 2.18 20.94
C LEU A 354 29.81 1.31 20.61
N THR A 355 30.26 1.31 19.36
CA THR A 355 31.41 0.54 18.88
C THR A 355 32.72 1.32 18.94
N ARG A 356 32.76 2.48 19.60
CA ARG A 356 33.97 3.28 19.88
C ARG A 356 34.80 3.55 18.61
N GLY A 357 34.12 3.88 17.51
CA GLY A 357 34.76 4.29 16.25
C GLY A 357 34.99 3.18 15.24
N LEU A 358 34.67 1.92 15.51
CA LEU A 358 34.82 0.82 14.54
C LEU A 358 33.99 1.03 13.25
N ILE A 359 32.93 1.79 13.32
CA ILE A 359 32.07 2.17 12.17
C ILE A 359 32.81 2.97 11.09
N TYR A 360 33.99 3.52 11.40
CA TYR A 360 34.84 4.26 10.45
C TYR A 360 35.92 3.41 9.78
N SER A 361 36.03 2.12 10.13
CA SER A 361 37.08 1.22 9.62
C SER A 361 37.07 1.10 8.09
N GLY A 362 35.90 1.10 7.46
CA GLY A 362 35.76 1.06 6.02
C GLY A 362 36.30 2.33 5.32
N GLN A 363 36.04 3.50 5.88
CA GLN A 363 36.58 4.76 5.39
C GLN A 363 38.10 4.82 5.58
N LEU A 364 38.58 4.39 6.75
CA LEU A 364 40.02 4.37 7.06
C LEU A 364 40.79 3.46 6.10
N LEU A 365 40.22 2.31 5.73
CA LEU A 365 40.79 1.42 4.72
C LEU A 365 40.97 2.12 3.38
N GLN A 366 39.95 2.88 2.94
CA GLN A 366 40.03 3.64 1.69
C GLN A 366 41.08 4.73 1.75
N ASP A 367 41.11 5.50 2.84
CA ASP A 367 42.07 6.60 3.02
C ASP A 367 43.53 6.10 3.02
N LEU A 368 43.80 4.96 3.63
CA LEU A 368 45.11 4.32 3.62
C LEU A 368 45.52 3.89 2.20
N VAL A 369 44.60 3.29 1.45
CA VAL A 369 44.86 2.89 0.05
C VAL A 369 45.10 4.09 -0.83
N GLU A 370 44.32 5.16 -0.67
CA GLU A 370 44.52 6.43 -1.41
C GLU A 370 45.90 7.06 -1.13
N LYS A 371 46.43 6.87 0.08
CA LYS A 371 47.76 7.32 0.48
C LYS A 371 48.89 6.36 0.09
N GLY A 372 48.55 5.27 -0.61
CA GLY A 372 49.54 4.35 -1.20
C GLY A 372 49.90 3.15 -0.36
N MET A 373 49.15 2.87 0.70
CA MET A 373 49.29 1.61 1.43
C MET A 373 48.67 0.45 0.61
N PRO A 374 49.39 -0.69 0.44
CA PRO A 374 48.79 -1.86 -0.23
C PRO A 374 47.52 -2.30 0.51
N ARG A 375 46.43 -2.60 -0.27
CA ARG A 375 45.12 -2.90 0.31
C ARG A 375 45.14 -4.03 1.32
N ASP A 376 45.89 -5.13 1.04
CA ASP A 376 45.96 -6.28 1.95
C ASP A 376 46.71 -5.94 3.23
N ASP A 377 47.74 -5.10 3.18
CA ASP A 377 48.47 -4.64 4.36
C ASP A 377 47.59 -3.71 5.22
N ALA A 378 46.88 -2.78 4.54
CA ALA A 378 45.92 -1.91 5.21
C ALA A 378 44.80 -2.73 5.91
N TYR A 379 44.22 -3.72 5.20
CA TYR A 379 43.19 -4.59 5.75
C TYR A 379 43.68 -5.33 7.01
N LYS A 380 44.87 -5.97 6.93
CA LYS A 380 45.46 -6.71 8.08
C LYS A 380 45.71 -5.80 9.27
N ALA A 381 46.33 -4.64 9.06
CA ALA A 381 46.60 -3.68 10.12
C ALA A 381 45.30 -3.22 10.81
N LEU A 382 44.29 -2.84 10.02
CA LEU A 382 43.00 -2.41 10.55
C LEU A 382 42.22 -3.53 11.25
N GLN A 383 42.30 -4.77 10.74
CA GLN A 383 41.66 -5.91 11.36
C GLN A 383 42.23 -6.20 12.74
N GLU A 384 43.58 -6.19 12.89
CA GLU A 384 44.26 -6.37 14.16
C GLU A 384 43.88 -5.30 15.19
N ASP A 385 43.87 -4.01 14.76
CA ASP A 385 43.48 -2.90 15.63
C ASP A 385 41.99 -2.93 15.97
N ALA A 386 41.13 -3.29 15.04
CA ALA A 386 39.70 -3.39 15.25
C ALA A 386 39.34 -4.52 16.23
N MET A 387 39.95 -5.70 16.08
CA MET A 387 39.72 -6.83 17.00
C MET A 387 40.23 -6.48 18.41
N ALA A 388 41.41 -5.87 18.52
CA ALA A 388 41.92 -5.46 19.80
C ALA A 388 41.11 -4.30 20.44
N ALA A 389 40.53 -3.38 19.65
CA ALA A 389 39.59 -2.37 20.17
C ALA A 389 38.29 -3.00 20.64
N TRP A 390 37.81 -4.04 19.96
CA TRP A 390 36.59 -4.77 20.31
C TRP A 390 36.73 -5.51 21.64
N GLU A 391 37.92 -6.11 21.90
CA GLU A 391 38.22 -6.89 23.11
C GLU A 391 38.65 -6.04 24.29
N SER A 392 38.91 -4.75 24.11
CA SER A 392 39.36 -3.82 25.12
C SER A 392 38.43 -2.62 25.25
N ASP A 393 38.64 -1.78 26.30
CA ASP A 393 37.90 -0.52 26.45
C ASP A 393 38.54 0.66 25.70
N THR A 394 39.52 0.43 24.84
CA THR A 394 40.23 1.45 24.06
C THR A 394 39.41 1.81 22.79
N SER A 395 39.40 3.12 22.44
CA SER A 395 38.76 3.51 21.17
C SER A 395 39.58 3.03 19.98
N PHE A 396 38.88 2.70 18.89
CA PHE A 396 39.53 2.32 17.63
C PHE A 396 40.40 3.46 17.09
N ARG A 397 39.94 4.73 17.24
CA ARG A 397 40.71 5.90 16.83
C ARG A 397 42.05 6.01 17.58
N ASP A 398 42.05 5.79 18.87
CA ASP A 398 43.28 5.87 19.70
C ASP A 398 44.25 4.76 19.32
N ARG A 399 43.74 3.56 19.01
CA ARG A 399 44.60 2.46 18.59
C ARG A 399 45.29 2.77 17.26
N VAL A 400 44.52 3.13 16.23
CA VAL A 400 45.09 3.44 14.90
C VAL A 400 46.01 4.66 14.91
N ALA A 401 45.78 5.62 15.82
CA ALA A 401 46.66 6.78 16.01
C ALA A 401 48.02 6.41 16.65
N ASN A 402 48.12 5.25 17.25
CA ASN A 402 49.36 4.73 17.87
C ASN A 402 49.99 3.60 17.04
N ASP A 403 49.40 3.18 15.91
CA ASP A 403 49.99 2.17 15.05
C ASP A 403 50.92 2.82 13.99
N ALA A 404 52.22 2.52 14.09
CA ALA A 404 53.23 3.06 13.19
C ALA A 404 52.99 2.66 11.69
N ARG A 405 52.33 1.56 11.43
CA ARG A 405 51.96 1.14 10.07
C ARG A 405 50.96 2.10 9.44
N ILE A 406 50.03 2.64 10.26
CA ILE A 406 48.94 3.55 9.83
C ILE A 406 49.47 5.00 9.82
N THR A 407 50.15 5.43 10.89
CA THR A 407 50.61 6.80 11.00
C THR A 407 51.75 7.17 10.03
N LYS A 408 52.37 6.19 9.39
CA LYS A 408 53.25 6.37 8.25
C LYS A 408 52.55 6.97 7.04
N TYR A 409 51.26 6.71 6.85
CA TYR A 409 50.47 7.14 5.68
C TYR A 409 49.48 8.27 6.02
N LEU A 410 48.96 8.31 7.24
CA LEU A 410 47.98 9.28 7.69
C LEU A 410 48.49 10.01 8.94
N ASP A 411 48.60 11.32 8.84
CA ASP A 411 48.88 12.18 10.01
C ASP A 411 47.65 12.38 10.89
N ALA A 412 47.79 13.06 11.99
CA ALA A 412 46.71 13.30 12.95
C ALA A 412 45.49 14.02 12.32
N ALA A 413 45.74 15.00 11.45
CA ALA A 413 44.66 15.75 10.77
C ALA A 413 43.90 14.87 9.77
N ALA A 414 44.59 14.00 9.05
CA ALA A 414 43.95 13.04 8.15
C ALA A 414 43.13 12.01 8.90
N LEU A 415 43.62 11.52 10.06
CA LEU A 415 42.86 10.64 10.94
C LEU A 415 41.62 11.36 11.50
N ASP A 416 41.71 12.60 11.96
CA ASP A 416 40.57 13.37 12.43
C ASP A 416 39.51 13.51 11.34
N TYR A 417 39.92 13.75 10.10
CA TYR A 417 39.00 13.82 8.95
C TYR A 417 38.38 12.47 8.61
N THR A 418 39.11 11.35 8.81
CA THR A 418 38.54 9.99 8.61
C THR A 418 37.40 9.71 9.61
N PHE A 419 37.59 10.14 10.88
CA PHE A 419 36.62 9.94 11.95
C PHE A 419 35.57 11.06 12.05
N ASP A 420 35.50 11.97 11.06
CA ASP A 420 34.50 13.02 11.01
C ASP A 420 33.16 12.47 10.50
N LEU A 421 32.14 12.55 11.36
CA LEU A 421 30.77 12.15 11.01
C LEU A 421 30.21 12.95 9.84
N GLN A 422 30.53 14.24 9.73
CA GLN A 422 30.03 15.09 8.64
C GLN A 422 30.57 14.64 7.27
N ARG A 423 31.81 14.15 7.24
CA ARG A 423 32.39 13.54 6.03
C ARG A 423 31.57 12.33 5.57
N GLN A 424 31.09 11.48 6.50
CA GLN A 424 30.26 10.32 6.18
C GLN A 424 28.91 10.73 5.59
N LEU A 425 28.35 11.83 6.07
CA LEU A 425 27.00 12.31 5.73
C LEU A 425 27.01 13.36 4.59
N ARG A 426 28.16 13.69 3.99
CA ARG A 426 28.34 14.78 3.01
C ARG A 426 27.45 14.72 1.77
N TYR A 427 26.91 13.55 1.43
CA TYR A 427 26.06 13.36 0.25
C TYR A 427 24.56 13.27 0.56
N VAL A 428 24.16 13.44 1.80
CA VAL A 428 22.75 13.38 2.23
C VAL A 428 21.92 14.37 1.40
N ASP A 429 22.39 15.61 1.24
CA ASP A 429 21.66 16.65 0.51
C ASP A 429 21.47 16.30 -0.96
N ALA A 430 22.51 15.75 -1.61
CA ALA A 430 22.41 15.31 -2.99
C ALA A 430 21.43 14.14 -3.18
N ILE A 431 21.34 13.24 -2.18
CA ILE A 431 20.40 12.12 -2.22
C ILE A 431 18.97 12.65 -2.01
N PHE A 432 18.76 13.59 -1.09
CA PHE A 432 17.47 14.25 -0.88
C PHE A 432 16.98 14.96 -2.15
N ALA A 433 17.84 15.75 -2.79
CA ALA A 433 17.51 16.42 -4.04
C ALA A 433 17.10 15.42 -5.16
N ARG A 434 17.72 14.24 -5.20
CA ARG A 434 17.36 13.16 -6.15
C ARG A 434 15.97 12.57 -5.86
N VAL A 435 15.58 12.47 -4.59
CA VAL A 435 14.31 11.83 -4.16
C VAL A 435 13.15 12.81 -4.25
N PHE A 436 13.33 14.04 -3.77
CA PHE A 436 12.27 15.03 -3.58
C PHE A 436 12.29 16.15 -4.64
N GLY A 437 13.33 16.23 -5.47
CA GLY A 437 13.60 17.38 -6.34
C GLY A 437 14.37 18.49 -5.61
N ALA A 438 14.75 19.55 -6.33
CA ALA A 438 15.38 20.71 -5.72
C ALA A 438 14.39 21.44 -4.80
N HIS A 439 14.68 21.50 -3.51
CA HIS A 439 13.87 22.23 -2.55
C HIS A 439 14.26 23.73 -2.59
N PRO A 440 13.31 24.70 -2.54
CA PRO A 440 13.63 26.13 -2.58
C PRO A 440 14.61 26.61 -1.51
N ALA A 441 14.77 25.86 -0.41
CA ALA A 441 15.75 26.12 0.64
C ALA A 441 17.19 25.70 0.24
N ASP A 442 17.34 24.80 -0.73
CA ASP A 442 18.67 24.28 -1.16
C ASP A 442 19.39 25.26 -2.10
N GLU A 443 18.66 26.14 -2.81
CA GLU A 443 19.24 27.17 -3.68
C GLU A 443 20.04 28.25 -2.93
N LYS A 444 19.78 28.44 -1.62
CA LYS A 444 20.49 29.42 -0.80
C LYS A 444 21.85 28.94 -0.28
N SER A 445 22.15 27.64 -0.33
CA SER A 445 23.40 27.07 0.18
C SER A 445 24.52 26.99 -0.88
N VAL A 446 24.19 27.09 -2.17
CA VAL A 446 25.15 26.99 -3.27
C VAL A 446 25.79 28.35 -3.63
N GLY A 447 25.24 29.45 -3.10
CA GLY A 447 25.66 30.84 -3.41
C GLY A 447 26.90 31.36 -2.67
N HIS A 448 27.59 30.57 -1.85
CA HIS A 448 28.75 31.03 -1.06
C HIS A 448 29.99 30.15 -1.19
N LYS A 449 30.33 29.73 -2.41
CA LYS A 449 31.74 29.31 -2.76
C LYS A 449 31.96 29.62 -4.23
N ALA A 450 32.34 30.83 -4.51
CA ALA A 450 33.11 31.26 -5.70
C ALA A 450 34.42 31.89 -5.20
#